data_5732fca615a21162d4f41d39bf832b01
#
_entry.id   5732fca615a21162d4f41d39bf832b01
#
_cell.length_a   1.000
_cell.length_b   1.000
_cell.length_c   1.000
_cell.angle_alpha   90.00
_cell.angle_beta   90.00
_cell.angle_gamma   90.00
#
_symmetry.space_group_name_H-M   'P 1'
#
loop_
_entity.id
_entity.type
_entity.pdbx_description
1 polymer ?
#
loop_
_entity_poly.entity_id
_entity_poly.type
_entity_poly.pdbx_seq_one_letter_code
_entity_poly.pdbx_strand_id
1 'polypeptide(L)'
;MNILTFGPNGSGKGTQGAIVQKKYGFDHIESGAIFREHIKGGTELGKKAKEYIDRGDLVPDDITIPMVLETLSKSKEKGWLLDGFPRSLAQAEALDKALQDSGMQLDYVIEIVLDRQIAKDRIMGRRLCVNDNNHPNHIAFDAIKPVEKDGKMICRVCGGDLNTRADDQDDTAIDKRHDIYYDDTTGTM
;
A
#
# COMPACT_ATOMS: atom_id res chain seq x y z
N MET A 1 10.06 -9.66 -14.96
CA MET A 1 10.78 -9.47 -13.67
C MET A 1 9.75 -9.20 -12.60
N ASN A 2 9.83 -9.94 -11.50
CA ASN A 2 8.81 -9.98 -10.45
C ASN A 2 9.45 -9.56 -9.12
N ILE A 3 8.88 -8.53 -8.50
CA ILE A 3 9.49 -7.86 -7.36
C ILE A 3 8.49 -7.80 -6.21
N LEU A 4 8.93 -8.16 -5.01
CA LEU A 4 8.23 -7.84 -3.76
C LEU A 4 8.81 -6.57 -3.14
N THR A 5 7.94 -5.71 -2.60
CA THR A 5 8.36 -4.56 -1.80
C THR A 5 7.79 -4.64 -0.40
N PHE A 6 8.69 -4.52 0.58
CA PHE A 6 8.38 -4.46 2.00
C PHE A 6 8.71 -3.08 2.59
N GLY A 7 8.19 -2.81 3.76
CA GLY A 7 8.46 -1.62 4.52
C GLY A 7 7.22 -1.15 5.29
N PRO A 8 7.40 -0.34 6.34
CA PRO A 8 6.29 0.11 7.16
C PRO A 8 5.33 1.02 6.37
N ASN A 9 4.12 1.17 6.89
CA ASN A 9 3.21 2.20 6.40
C ASN A 9 3.89 3.57 6.54
N GLY A 10 3.84 4.39 5.50
CA GLY A 10 4.55 5.68 5.46
C GLY A 10 5.97 5.62 4.87
N SER A 11 6.53 4.43 4.58
CA SER A 11 7.89 4.32 4.02
C SER A 11 8.01 4.83 2.57
N GLY A 12 6.91 4.96 1.84
CA GLY A 12 6.91 5.44 0.46
C GLY A 12 6.87 4.34 -0.61
N LYS A 13 6.59 3.10 -0.24
CA LYS A 13 6.48 1.96 -1.18
C LYS A 13 5.62 2.28 -2.40
N GLY A 14 4.38 2.72 -2.19
CA GLY A 14 3.47 3.05 -3.28
C GLY A 14 4.02 4.12 -4.23
N THR A 15 4.67 5.16 -3.69
CA THR A 15 5.31 6.21 -4.51
C THR A 15 6.45 5.64 -5.35
N GLN A 16 7.31 4.79 -4.76
CA GLN A 16 8.38 4.13 -5.49
C GLN A 16 7.83 3.12 -6.51
N GLY A 17 6.80 2.37 -6.15
CA GLY A 17 6.12 1.45 -7.04
C GLY A 17 5.56 2.14 -8.29
N ALA A 18 4.89 3.29 -8.12
CA ALA A 18 4.39 4.07 -9.25
C ALA A 18 5.51 4.59 -10.18
N ILE A 19 6.66 4.97 -9.61
CA ILE A 19 7.85 5.37 -10.40
C ILE A 19 8.39 4.18 -11.20
N VAL A 20 8.51 3.02 -10.56
CA VAL A 20 8.97 1.77 -11.19
C VAL A 20 8.01 1.36 -12.30
N GLN A 21 6.71 1.36 -12.04
CA GLN A 21 5.67 1.08 -13.04
C GLN A 21 5.83 1.98 -14.26
N LYS A 22 5.91 3.29 -14.06
CA LYS A 22 6.05 4.27 -15.14
C LYS A 22 7.33 4.08 -15.93
N LYS A 23 8.44 3.74 -15.27
CA LYS A 23 9.77 3.63 -15.89
C LYS A 23 9.97 2.31 -16.64
N TYR A 24 9.46 1.21 -16.09
CA TYR A 24 9.76 -0.14 -16.59
C TYR A 24 8.54 -0.86 -17.17
N GLY A 25 7.33 -0.32 -16.98
CA GLY A 25 6.08 -0.89 -17.48
C GLY A 25 5.60 -2.11 -16.70
N PHE A 26 6.05 -2.27 -15.44
CA PHE A 26 5.55 -3.35 -14.55
C PHE A 26 4.14 -3.07 -14.09
N ASP A 27 3.40 -4.14 -13.80
CA ASP A 27 2.14 -4.00 -13.09
C ASP A 27 2.42 -3.75 -11.60
N HIS A 28 1.98 -2.60 -11.09
CA HIS A 28 2.09 -2.27 -9.68
C HIS A 28 0.83 -2.75 -8.96
N ILE A 29 0.98 -3.82 -8.16
CA ILE A 29 -0.10 -4.47 -7.42
C ILE A 29 0.02 -4.11 -5.94
N GLU A 30 -0.83 -3.20 -5.48
CA GLU A 30 -0.94 -2.85 -4.06
C GLU A 30 -2.13 -3.59 -3.42
N SER A 31 -1.89 -4.47 -2.44
CA SER A 31 -2.98 -5.13 -1.70
C SER A 31 -3.96 -4.13 -1.10
N GLY A 32 -3.47 -3.04 -0.54
CA GLY A 32 -4.29 -1.95 -0.02
C GLY A 32 -5.11 -1.22 -1.08
N ALA A 33 -4.65 -1.12 -2.33
CA ALA A 33 -5.42 -0.52 -3.42
C ALA A 33 -6.56 -1.43 -3.85
N ILE A 34 -6.32 -2.75 -3.94
CA ILE A 34 -7.35 -3.76 -4.24
C ILE A 34 -8.50 -3.64 -3.23
N PHE A 35 -8.19 -3.63 -1.94
CA PHE A 35 -9.22 -3.47 -0.91
C PHE A 35 -10.00 -2.17 -1.04
N ARG A 36 -9.32 -1.04 -1.26
CA ARG A 36 -9.98 0.26 -1.43
C ARG A 36 -10.90 0.30 -2.65
N GLU A 37 -10.54 -0.37 -3.73
CA GLU A 37 -11.39 -0.50 -4.91
C GLU A 37 -12.67 -1.28 -4.59
N HIS A 38 -12.56 -2.41 -3.91
CA HIS A 38 -13.71 -3.19 -3.45
C HIS A 38 -14.60 -2.42 -2.46
N ILE A 39 -14.01 -1.66 -1.53
CA ILE A 39 -14.74 -0.80 -0.58
C ILE A 39 -15.52 0.28 -1.35
N LYS A 40 -14.86 0.95 -2.29
CA LYS A 40 -15.48 2.00 -3.11
C LYS A 40 -16.60 1.44 -4.01
N GLY A 41 -16.41 0.23 -4.51
CA GLY A 41 -17.39 -0.49 -5.31
C GLY A 41 -18.54 -1.09 -4.49
N GLY A 42 -18.50 -1.02 -3.16
CA GLY A 42 -19.54 -1.53 -2.27
C GLY A 42 -19.74 -3.05 -2.32
N THR A 43 -18.72 -3.79 -2.75
CA THR A 43 -18.79 -5.25 -2.81
C THR A 43 -18.89 -5.87 -1.41
N GLU A 44 -19.46 -7.07 -1.29
CA GLU A 44 -19.51 -7.79 0.00
C GLU A 44 -18.11 -8.00 0.60
N LEU A 45 -17.13 -8.26 -0.25
CA LEU A 45 -15.74 -8.37 0.14
C LEU A 45 -15.18 -7.04 0.67
N GLY A 46 -15.49 -5.94 -0.02
CA GLY A 46 -15.10 -4.60 0.41
C GLY A 46 -15.71 -4.21 1.75
N LYS A 47 -16.98 -4.55 2.00
CA LYS A 47 -17.62 -4.29 3.30
C LYS A 47 -16.92 -5.03 4.43
N LYS A 48 -16.62 -6.33 4.24
CA LYS A 48 -15.87 -7.12 5.22
C LYS A 48 -14.47 -6.58 5.46
N ALA A 49 -13.73 -6.29 4.39
CA ALA A 49 -12.37 -5.77 4.49
C ALA A 49 -12.32 -4.42 5.23
N LYS A 50 -13.33 -3.56 5.02
CA LYS A 50 -13.41 -2.25 5.65
C LYS A 50 -13.42 -2.32 7.18
N GLU A 51 -14.10 -3.29 7.77
CA GLU A 51 -14.17 -3.45 9.23
C GLU A 51 -12.79 -3.68 9.87
N TYR A 52 -11.91 -4.40 9.18
CA TYR A 52 -10.54 -4.63 9.63
C TYR A 52 -9.65 -3.41 9.38
N ILE A 53 -9.72 -2.85 8.19
CA ILE A 53 -8.88 -1.72 7.77
C ILE A 53 -9.12 -0.49 8.66
N ASP A 54 -10.39 -0.18 9.00
CA ASP A 54 -10.74 0.96 9.84
C ASP A 54 -10.16 0.84 11.26
N ARG A 55 -9.95 -0.38 11.76
CA ARG A 55 -9.30 -0.65 13.05
C ARG A 55 -7.77 -0.80 12.98
N GLY A 56 -7.19 -0.71 11.79
CA GLY A 56 -5.77 -0.95 11.56
C GLY A 56 -5.38 -2.42 11.59
N ASP A 57 -6.36 -3.34 11.57
CA ASP A 57 -6.13 -4.79 11.54
C ASP A 57 -5.73 -5.26 10.14
N LEU A 58 -5.08 -6.45 10.09
CA LEU A 58 -4.94 -7.17 8.83
C LEU A 58 -6.30 -7.75 8.43
N VAL A 59 -6.62 -7.64 7.14
CA VAL A 59 -7.73 -8.39 6.57
C VAL A 59 -7.37 -9.88 6.60
N PRO A 60 -8.28 -10.78 7.03
CA PRO A 60 -8.01 -12.21 7.13
C PRO A 60 -7.43 -12.83 5.86
N ASP A 61 -6.57 -13.85 6.03
CA ASP A 61 -5.83 -14.47 4.94
C ASP A 61 -6.72 -15.19 3.93
N ASP A 62 -7.83 -15.75 4.38
CA ASP A 62 -8.84 -16.39 3.52
C ASP A 62 -9.52 -15.40 2.55
N ILE A 63 -9.49 -14.12 2.86
CA ILE A 63 -9.97 -13.02 2.01
C ILE A 63 -8.82 -12.46 1.17
N THR A 64 -7.69 -12.17 1.82
CA THR A 64 -6.56 -11.47 1.19
C THR A 64 -5.89 -12.30 0.10
N ILE A 65 -5.61 -13.58 0.39
CA ILE A 65 -4.87 -14.47 -0.52
C ILE A 65 -5.57 -14.60 -1.87
N PRO A 66 -6.86 -15.01 -1.95
CA PRO A 66 -7.52 -15.15 -3.24
C PRO A 66 -7.54 -13.87 -4.06
N MET A 67 -7.76 -12.72 -3.41
CA MET A 67 -7.83 -11.43 -4.10
C MET A 67 -6.51 -11.03 -4.74
N VAL A 68 -5.42 -11.18 -3.99
CA VAL A 68 -4.09 -10.82 -4.49
C VAL A 68 -3.67 -11.78 -5.58
N LEU A 69 -3.87 -13.09 -5.40
CA LEU A 69 -3.51 -14.09 -6.40
C LEU A 69 -4.34 -13.96 -7.69
N GLU A 70 -5.63 -13.62 -7.59
CA GLU A 70 -6.46 -13.33 -8.76
C GLU A 70 -5.88 -12.13 -9.55
N THR A 71 -5.52 -11.06 -8.85
CA THR A 71 -4.92 -9.88 -9.49
C THR A 71 -3.57 -10.23 -10.12
N LEU A 72 -2.74 -10.98 -9.41
CA LEU A 72 -1.42 -11.41 -9.89
C LEU A 72 -1.52 -12.28 -11.15
N SER A 73 -2.53 -13.16 -11.22
CA SER A 73 -2.73 -14.04 -12.38
C SER A 73 -3.05 -13.28 -13.67
N LYS A 74 -3.52 -12.04 -13.56
CA LYS A 74 -3.81 -11.15 -14.71
C LYS A 74 -2.58 -10.38 -15.21
N SER A 75 -1.52 -10.33 -14.40
CA SER A 75 -0.28 -9.60 -14.66
C SER A 75 0.76 -10.48 -15.30
N LYS A 76 0.60 -10.85 -16.59
CA LYS A 76 1.40 -11.94 -17.16
C LYS A 76 2.58 -11.53 -18.05
N GLU A 77 2.57 -10.36 -18.68
CA GLU A 77 3.48 -10.13 -19.80
C GLU A 77 4.73 -9.30 -19.46
N LYS A 78 4.66 -8.37 -18.54
CA LYS A 78 5.74 -7.40 -18.30
C LYS A 78 6.49 -7.59 -16.98
N GLY A 79 6.00 -8.46 -16.12
CA GLY A 79 6.43 -8.55 -14.74
C GLY A 79 5.62 -7.63 -13.82
N TRP A 80 5.76 -7.82 -12.53
CA TRP A 80 4.97 -7.11 -11.52
C TRP A 80 5.83 -6.66 -10.34
N LEU A 81 5.31 -5.65 -9.67
CA LEU A 81 5.78 -5.18 -8.38
C LEU A 81 4.62 -5.32 -7.38
N LEU A 82 4.77 -6.22 -6.41
CA LEU A 82 3.77 -6.50 -5.39
C LEU A 82 4.10 -5.75 -4.10
N ASP A 83 3.18 -4.90 -3.65
CA ASP A 83 3.32 -4.05 -2.47
C ASP A 83 2.26 -4.39 -1.42
N GLY A 84 2.72 -4.59 -0.18
CA GLY A 84 1.86 -4.81 0.96
C GLY A 84 1.27 -6.22 1.06
N PHE A 85 1.85 -7.20 0.39
CA PHE A 85 1.59 -8.63 0.49
C PHE A 85 2.87 -9.38 0.09
N PRO A 86 3.27 -10.45 0.81
CA PRO A 86 2.62 -11.04 1.99
C PRO A 86 2.85 -10.22 3.27
N ARG A 87 2.02 -10.44 4.29
CA ARG A 87 2.14 -9.87 5.64
C ARG A 87 2.03 -10.92 6.74
N SER A 88 1.90 -12.18 6.38
CA SER A 88 1.92 -13.33 7.28
C SER A 88 2.66 -14.49 6.61
N LEU A 89 3.11 -15.46 7.41
CA LEU A 89 3.74 -16.68 6.88
C LEU A 89 2.78 -17.43 5.95
N ALA A 90 1.51 -17.56 6.31
CA ALA A 90 0.51 -18.23 5.48
C ALA A 90 0.34 -17.55 4.11
N GLN A 91 0.38 -16.21 4.08
CA GLN A 91 0.35 -15.47 2.81
C GLN A 91 1.61 -15.71 1.98
N ALA A 92 2.79 -15.78 2.62
CA ALA A 92 4.05 -16.04 1.93
C ALA A 92 4.08 -17.45 1.32
N GLU A 93 3.65 -18.45 2.06
CA GLU A 93 3.53 -19.83 1.58
C GLU A 93 2.54 -19.97 0.43
N ALA A 94 1.39 -19.27 0.51
CA ALA A 94 0.41 -19.25 -0.55
C ALA A 94 0.92 -18.57 -1.83
N LEU A 95 1.69 -17.48 -1.68
CA LEU A 95 2.33 -16.81 -2.82
C LEU A 95 3.38 -17.71 -3.46
N ASP A 96 4.26 -18.33 -2.67
CA ASP A 96 5.30 -19.23 -3.18
C ASP A 96 4.69 -20.37 -3.99
N LYS A 97 3.66 -21.03 -3.45
CA LYS A 97 2.93 -22.07 -4.15
C LYS A 97 2.31 -21.56 -5.46
N ALA A 98 1.67 -20.40 -5.45
CA ALA A 98 1.03 -19.84 -6.65
C ALA A 98 2.06 -19.49 -7.74
N LEU A 99 3.23 -19.01 -7.36
CA LEU A 99 4.34 -18.74 -8.28
C LEU A 99 4.86 -20.05 -8.90
N GLN A 100 5.07 -21.08 -8.09
CA GLN A 100 5.48 -22.41 -8.57
C GLN A 100 4.44 -23.00 -9.54
N ASP A 101 3.16 -23.00 -9.17
CA ASP A 101 2.06 -23.54 -9.99
C ASP A 101 1.91 -22.80 -11.34
N SER A 102 2.30 -21.53 -11.38
CA SER A 102 2.24 -20.66 -12.57
C SER A 102 3.52 -20.68 -13.41
N GLY A 103 4.57 -21.34 -12.95
CA GLY A 103 5.90 -21.29 -13.57
C GLY A 103 6.55 -19.90 -13.50
N MET A 104 6.11 -19.07 -12.58
CA MET A 104 6.70 -17.77 -12.28
C MET A 104 7.73 -17.88 -11.15
N GLN A 105 8.68 -16.98 -11.15
CA GLN A 105 9.65 -16.87 -10.05
C GLN A 105 9.68 -15.44 -9.50
N LEU A 106 10.07 -15.31 -8.25
CA LEU A 106 10.39 -14.05 -7.63
C LEU A 106 11.84 -13.69 -7.92
N ASP A 107 12.08 -12.53 -8.53
CA ASP A 107 13.44 -12.10 -8.89
C ASP A 107 14.09 -11.27 -7.77
N TYR A 108 13.32 -10.39 -7.12
CA TYR A 108 13.84 -9.50 -6.07
C TYR A 108 12.84 -9.29 -4.94
N VAL A 109 13.41 -9.16 -3.74
CA VAL A 109 12.71 -8.67 -2.56
C VAL A 109 13.41 -7.38 -2.12
N ILE A 110 12.67 -6.28 -2.07
CA ILE A 110 13.18 -4.96 -1.72
C ILE A 110 12.49 -4.47 -0.45
N GLU A 111 13.26 -4.24 0.59
CA GLU A 111 12.79 -3.64 1.82
C GLU A 111 13.14 -2.15 1.86
N ILE A 112 12.14 -1.30 2.17
CA ILE A 112 12.36 0.10 2.48
C ILE A 112 12.40 0.25 4.00
N VAL A 113 13.60 0.23 4.55
CA VAL A 113 13.82 0.41 6.00
C VAL A 113 13.60 1.87 6.37
N LEU A 114 12.81 2.11 7.40
CA LEU A 114 12.54 3.44 7.91
C LEU A 114 12.30 3.38 9.42
N ASP A 115 12.77 4.40 10.13
CA ASP A 115 12.46 4.57 11.55
C ASP A 115 10.95 4.71 11.78
N ARG A 116 10.47 4.11 12.88
CA ARG A 116 9.04 4.05 13.21
C ARG A 116 8.42 5.44 13.37
N GLN A 117 9.13 6.35 14.06
CA GLN A 117 8.61 7.70 14.28
C GLN A 117 8.54 8.49 12.96
N ILE A 118 9.57 8.36 12.14
CA ILE A 118 9.58 9.00 10.81
C ILE A 118 8.44 8.46 9.94
N ALA A 119 8.20 7.15 9.99
CA ALA A 119 7.09 6.53 9.26
C ALA A 119 5.72 7.06 9.73
N LYS A 120 5.53 7.21 11.04
CA LYS A 120 4.32 7.78 11.66
C LYS A 120 4.11 9.22 11.21
N ASP A 121 5.11 10.06 11.32
CA ASP A 121 5.05 11.47 10.91
C ASP A 121 4.67 11.62 9.43
N ARG A 122 5.20 10.73 8.58
CA ARG A 122 4.86 10.70 7.15
C ARG A 122 3.41 10.29 6.87
N ILE A 123 2.82 9.45 7.72
CA ILE A 123 1.40 9.08 7.59
C ILE A 123 0.51 10.24 7.98
N MET A 124 0.73 10.81 9.16
CA MET A 124 -0.12 11.87 9.73
C MET A 124 -0.17 13.12 8.85
N GLY A 125 0.94 13.50 8.25
CA GLY A 125 1.05 14.66 7.37
C GLY A 125 0.63 14.44 5.93
N ARG A 126 0.37 13.17 5.53
CA ARG A 126 0.03 12.80 4.15
C ARG A 126 -1.30 13.39 3.69
N ARG A 127 -1.32 13.87 2.45
CA ARG A 127 -2.53 14.29 1.75
C ARG A 127 -2.60 13.60 0.41
N LEU A 128 -3.74 12.98 0.11
CA LEU A 128 -3.95 12.22 -1.11
C LEU A 128 -4.66 13.08 -2.14
N CYS A 129 -4.08 13.17 -3.33
CA CYS A 129 -4.73 13.82 -4.45
C CYS A 129 -5.89 12.95 -4.97
N VAL A 130 -7.06 13.56 -5.19
CA VAL A 130 -8.23 12.86 -5.71
C VAL A 130 -8.05 12.36 -7.14
N ASN A 131 -7.17 13.00 -7.91
CA ASN A 131 -6.91 12.65 -9.31
C ASN A 131 -5.85 11.54 -9.44
N ASP A 132 -4.86 11.52 -8.53
CA ASP A 132 -3.81 10.50 -8.50
C ASP A 132 -3.22 10.40 -7.08
N ASN A 133 -3.45 9.28 -6.41
CA ASN A 133 -2.94 9.02 -5.05
C ASN A 133 -1.41 9.02 -4.96
N ASN A 134 -0.70 8.91 -6.08
CA ASN A 134 0.76 8.91 -6.13
C ASN A 134 1.36 10.32 -6.24
N HIS A 135 0.54 11.36 -6.42
CA HIS A 135 1.02 12.73 -6.32
C HIS A 135 1.48 13.02 -4.89
N PRO A 136 2.77 13.33 -4.68
CA PRO A 136 3.30 13.53 -3.33
C PRO A 136 2.79 14.84 -2.74
N ASN A 137 2.05 14.76 -1.64
CA ASN A 137 1.59 15.92 -0.88
C ASN A 137 1.71 15.61 0.62
N HIS A 138 2.43 16.48 1.36
CA HIS A 138 2.62 16.34 2.80
C HIS A 138 2.67 17.72 3.47
N ILE A 139 1.89 17.92 4.54
CA ILE A 139 1.75 19.23 5.17
C ILE A 139 3.00 19.76 5.87
N ALA A 140 3.87 18.86 6.35
CA ALA A 140 5.07 19.22 7.12
C ALA A 140 6.37 19.21 6.27
N PHE A 141 6.36 18.69 5.05
CA PHE A 141 7.57 18.63 4.22
C PHE A 141 7.52 19.66 3.09
N ASP A 142 8.33 20.71 3.20
CA ASP A 142 8.33 21.84 2.25
C ASP A 142 8.53 21.39 0.80
N ALA A 143 9.40 20.38 0.59
CA ALA A 143 9.66 19.83 -0.74
C ALA A 143 8.40 19.27 -1.44
N ILE A 144 7.39 18.83 -0.68
CA ILE A 144 6.15 18.23 -1.18
C ILE A 144 4.90 18.82 -0.53
N LYS A 145 5.01 20.06 -0.01
CA LYS A 145 3.89 20.74 0.61
C LYS A 145 2.80 21.09 -0.40
N PRO A 146 1.52 20.86 -0.09
CA PRO A 146 0.41 21.34 -0.90
C PRO A 146 0.48 22.85 -1.19
N VAL A 147 -0.12 23.25 -2.29
CA VAL A 147 -0.27 24.68 -2.61
C VAL A 147 -1.53 25.20 -1.94
N GLU A 148 -1.44 26.37 -1.34
CA GLU A 148 -2.63 27.08 -0.83
C GLU A 148 -3.21 27.96 -1.94
N LYS A 149 -4.50 27.78 -2.22
CA LYS A 149 -5.24 28.56 -3.19
C LYS A 149 -6.66 28.83 -2.65
N ASP A 150 -7.05 30.08 -2.60
CA ASP A 150 -8.38 30.52 -2.14
C ASP A 150 -8.77 29.95 -0.75
N GLY A 151 -7.80 29.89 0.17
CA GLY A 151 -7.97 29.34 1.52
C GLY A 151 -8.09 27.81 1.60
N LYS A 152 -7.79 27.09 0.52
CA LYS A 152 -7.78 25.61 0.47
C LYS A 152 -6.41 25.10 0.07
N MET A 153 -6.02 23.96 0.67
CA MET A 153 -4.87 23.20 0.20
C MET A 153 -5.26 22.35 -1.01
N ILE A 154 -4.51 22.50 -2.09
CA ILE A 154 -4.67 21.74 -3.33
C ILE A 154 -3.39 20.97 -3.66
N CYS A 155 -3.52 19.94 -4.49
CA CYS A 155 -2.39 19.15 -4.93
C CYS A 155 -1.34 19.97 -5.64
N ARG A 156 -0.10 19.92 -5.15
CA ARG A 156 1.02 20.68 -5.75
C ARG A 156 1.35 20.28 -7.18
N VAL A 157 0.97 19.06 -7.60
CA VAL A 157 1.31 18.53 -8.93
C VAL A 157 0.26 18.89 -9.96
N CYS A 158 -1.03 18.72 -9.66
CA CYS A 158 -2.10 18.87 -10.64
C CYS A 158 -3.19 19.90 -10.24
N GLY A 159 -3.10 20.49 -9.05
CA GLY A 159 -4.13 21.44 -8.55
C GLY A 159 -5.46 20.78 -8.13
N GLY A 160 -5.53 19.44 -8.13
CA GLY A 160 -6.74 18.73 -7.70
C GLY A 160 -6.95 18.78 -6.18
N ASP A 161 -8.15 18.45 -5.73
CA ASP A 161 -8.49 18.39 -4.31
C ASP A 161 -7.66 17.35 -3.56
N LEU A 162 -7.53 17.54 -2.26
CA LEU A 162 -6.77 16.67 -1.36
C LEU A 162 -7.70 16.07 -0.32
N ASN A 163 -7.52 14.76 -0.10
CA ASN A 163 -8.21 13.98 0.93
C ASN A 163 -7.21 13.38 1.92
N THR A 164 -7.72 13.00 3.10
CA THR A 164 -7.02 12.14 4.07
C THR A 164 -7.67 10.76 4.09
N ARG A 165 -6.91 9.73 4.46
CA ARG A 165 -7.50 8.43 4.80
C ARG A 165 -7.97 8.47 6.26
N ALA A 166 -9.07 7.83 6.57
CA ALA A 166 -9.56 7.75 7.94
C ALA A 166 -8.53 7.08 8.86
N ASP A 167 -7.94 5.99 8.38
CA ASP A 167 -6.90 5.23 9.07
C ASP A 167 -5.53 5.94 9.20
N ASP A 168 -5.36 7.09 8.55
CA ASP A 168 -4.18 7.97 8.71
C ASP A 168 -4.43 9.09 9.75
N GLN A 169 -5.62 9.21 10.27
CA GLN A 169 -6.01 10.23 11.26
C GLN A 169 -6.21 9.64 12.66
N ASP A 170 -6.11 8.33 12.80
CA ASP A 170 -6.23 7.60 14.06
C ASP A 170 -4.85 7.08 14.49
N ASP A 171 -4.28 7.70 15.52
CA ASP A 171 -2.99 7.32 16.10
C ASP A 171 -2.94 5.85 16.50
N THR A 172 -4.05 5.33 17.09
CA THR A 172 -4.13 3.93 17.52
C THR A 172 -4.06 2.98 16.34
N ALA A 173 -4.77 3.29 15.25
CA ALA A 173 -4.74 2.49 14.04
C ALA A 173 -3.36 2.54 13.35
N ILE A 174 -2.67 3.69 13.39
CA ILE A 174 -1.31 3.82 12.87
C ILE A 174 -0.34 2.98 13.68
N ASP A 175 -0.37 3.12 15.01
CA ASP A 175 0.53 2.40 15.92
C ASP A 175 0.32 0.88 15.78
N LYS A 176 -0.91 0.41 15.73
CA LYS A 176 -1.23 -1.01 15.52
C LYS A 176 -0.67 -1.57 14.21
N ARG A 177 -0.78 -0.82 13.10
CA ARG A 177 -0.19 -1.23 11.82
C ARG A 177 1.33 -1.23 11.85
N HIS A 178 1.93 -0.34 12.63
CA HIS A 178 3.37 -0.33 12.86
C HIS A 178 3.80 -1.48 13.75
N ASP A 179 3.03 -1.82 14.80
CA ASP A 179 3.30 -2.99 15.64
C ASP A 179 3.32 -4.27 14.79
N ILE A 180 2.34 -4.46 13.90
CA ILE A 180 2.29 -5.60 12.98
C ILE A 180 3.55 -5.69 12.10
N TYR A 181 4.11 -4.55 11.68
CA TYR A 181 5.30 -4.55 10.82
C TYR A 181 6.61 -4.74 11.60
N TYR A 182 6.75 -4.05 12.75
CA TYR A 182 7.99 -4.03 13.53
C TYR A 182 8.07 -5.13 14.60
N ASP A 183 7.06 -5.97 14.75
CA ASP A 183 7.07 -7.09 15.69
C ASP A 183 7.92 -8.23 15.14
N ASP A 184 9.03 -8.51 15.78
CA ASP A 184 9.98 -9.57 15.39
C ASP A 184 9.39 -10.99 15.51
N THR A 185 8.26 -11.16 16.22
CA THR A 185 7.65 -12.48 16.50
C THR A 185 6.47 -12.79 15.59
N THR A 186 5.70 -11.78 15.22
CA THR A 186 4.48 -11.91 14.41
C THR A 186 4.49 -11.03 13.17
N GLY A 187 5.51 -10.22 13.03
CA GLY A 187 5.67 -9.25 11.96
C GLY A 187 5.89 -9.86 10.58
N THR A 188 5.93 -8.98 9.61
CA THR A 188 6.13 -9.34 8.20
C THR A 188 7.60 -9.70 7.87
N MET A 189 8.49 -9.50 8.82
CA MET A 189 9.94 -9.70 8.65
C MET A 189 10.41 -11.00 9.24
#